data_48b5310bd95ce00b9430a81558fa6189
#
_entry.id   48b5310bd95ce00b9430a81558fa6189
#
_cell.length_a   1.000
_cell.length_b   1.000
_cell.length_c   1.000
_cell.angle_alpha   90.00
_cell.angle_beta   90.00
_cell.angle_gamma   90.00
#
_symmetry.space_group_name_H-M   'P 1'
#
loop_
_entity.id
_entity.type
_entity.pdbx_description
1 polymer ?
#
loop_
_entity_poly.entity_id
_entity_poly.type
_entity_poly.pdbx_seq_one_letter_code
_entity_poly.pdbx_strand_id
1 'polypeptide(L)'
;ATRLTRVNLWFMLDKDAEVITDCLHVIELEPSNHVAYFMMAKAKKATNDVFGAIADLTRSISLKEDFADAYLLRAEILLGLGQAKEALPDVEKAIEIVPEEESSYLLRGRIHMTLGDIEAANSDFQQVLDLNPFNEDACILSGQLLIEQKKYDEAIAFFDEAIETNPSFAKAYSERGRAKNLKGDKTGAFEDLKKSLELNPEGEEAQKMNGQHSNFDNMYK
;
A
#
# COMPACT_ATOMS: atom_id res chain seq x y z
N ALA A 1 6.05 29.72 16.56
CA ALA A 1 5.67 28.50 15.87
C ALA A 1 4.37 27.98 16.48
N THR A 2 3.35 27.77 15.68
CA THR A 2 2.10 27.18 16.14
C THR A 2 2.35 25.75 16.61
N ARG A 3 1.55 25.22 17.54
CA ARG A 3 1.67 23.84 18.04
C ARG A 3 1.59 22.82 16.90
N LEU A 4 0.77 23.08 15.88
CA LEU A 4 0.70 22.23 14.68
C LEU A 4 2.03 22.17 13.90
N THR A 5 2.81 23.27 13.86
CA THR A 5 4.16 23.22 13.27
C THR A 5 5.09 22.29 14.07
N ARG A 6 4.94 22.27 15.40
CA ARG A 6 5.70 21.36 16.27
C ARG A 6 5.26 19.90 16.10
N VAL A 7 3.98 19.65 15.91
CA VAL A 7 3.44 18.31 15.59
C VAL A 7 4.11 17.72 14.36
N ASN A 8 4.27 18.52 13.29
CA ASN A 8 4.98 18.06 12.09
C ASN A 8 6.45 17.68 12.38
N LEU A 9 7.12 18.45 13.25
CA LEU A 9 8.49 18.10 13.67
C LEU A 9 8.55 16.79 14.48
N TRP A 10 7.56 16.57 15.36
CA TRP A 10 7.48 15.32 16.11
C TRP A 10 7.25 14.11 15.20
N PHE A 11 6.42 14.24 14.15
CA PHE A 11 6.29 13.18 13.14
C PHE A 11 7.60 12.88 12.43
N MET A 12 8.38 13.89 12.05
CA MET A 12 9.69 13.69 11.43
C MET A 12 10.70 13.00 12.34
N LEU A 13 10.46 13.01 13.65
CA LEU A 13 11.32 12.42 14.69
C LEU A 13 10.73 11.12 15.26
N ASP A 14 9.66 10.58 14.66
CA ASP A 14 8.93 9.37 15.12
C ASP A 14 8.50 9.45 16.60
N LYS A 15 8.08 10.64 17.04
CA LYS A 15 7.65 10.92 18.43
C LYS A 15 6.13 10.98 18.55
N ASP A 16 5.46 9.85 18.35
CA ASP A 16 4.01 9.76 18.31
C ASP A 16 3.31 10.18 19.61
N ALA A 17 3.92 9.91 20.77
CA ALA A 17 3.36 10.32 22.06
C ALA A 17 3.32 11.86 22.20
N GLU A 18 4.35 12.56 21.76
CA GLU A 18 4.44 14.01 21.73
C GLU A 18 3.45 14.59 20.72
N VAL A 19 3.26 13.94 19.55
CA VAL A 19 2.22 14.29 18.58
C VAL A 19 0.84 14.27 19.24
N ILE A 20 0.48 13.18 19.89
CA ILE A 20 -0.82 13.02 20.56
C ILE A 20 -1.00 14.11 21.63
N THR A 21 0.02 14.35 22.45
CA THR A 21 -0.02 15.36 23.53
C THR A 21 -0.25 16.77 22.97
N ASP A 22 0.48 17.15 21.92
CA ASP A 22 0.33 18.47 21.30
C ASP A 22 -1.02 18.60 20.59
N CYS A 23 -1.50 17.55 19.92
CA CYS A 23 -2.83 17.58 19.30
C CYS A 23 -3.95 17.74 20.34
N LEU A 24 -3.87 17.08 21.49
CA LEU A 24 -4.84 17.25 22.58
C LEU A 24 -4.89 18.71 23.05
N HIS A 25 -3.75 19.37 23.22
CA HIS A 25 -3.72 20.79 23.58
C HIS A 25 -4.28 21.70 22.48
N VAL A 26 -4.09 21.35 21.19
CA VAL A 26 -4.71 22.10 20.10
C VAL A 26 -6.23 21.95 20.17
N ILE A 27 -6.72 20.72 20.39
CA ILE A 27 -8.15 20.41 20.48
C ILE A 27 -8.81 21.10 21.69
N GLU A 28 -8.11 21.21 22.83
CA GLU A 28 -8.59 21.96 23.99
C GLU A 28 -8.83 23.44 23.66
N LEU A 29 -7.97 24.05 22.85
CA LEU A 29 -8.06 25.46 22.45
C LEU A 29 -8.98 25.66 21.25
N GLU A 30 -8.99 24.70 20.32
CA GLU A 30 -9.71 24.75 19.04
C GLU A 30 -10.44 23.41 18.83
N PRO A 31 -11.60 23.18 19.48
CA PRO A 31 -12.30 21.88 19.38
C PRO A 31 -12.81 21.51 17.99
N SER A 32 -12.82 22.47 17.05
CA SER A 32 -13.20 22.26 15.64
C SER A 32 -12.00 22.10 14.70
N ASN A 33 -10.79 21.97 15.22
CA ASN A 33 -9.60 21.80 14.40
C ASN A 33 -9.50 20.37 13.85
N HIS A 34 -10.07 20.13 12.65
CA HIS A 34 -10.09 18.83 11.99
C HIS A 34 -8.68 18.28 11.72
N VAL A 35 -7.69 19.15 11.46
CA VAL A 35 -6.31 18.74 11.23
C VAL A 35 -5.69 18.14 12.49
N ALA A 36 -5.97 18.68 13.66
CA ALA A 36 -5.46 18.14 14.92
C ALA A 36 -5.97 16.71 15.18
N TYR A 37 -7.24 16.43 14.91
CA TYR A 37 -7.79 15.08 14.99
C TYR A 37 -7.15 14.14 13.96
N PHE A 38 -6.96 14.58 12.72
CA PHE A 38 -6.31 13.78 11.69
C PHE A 38 -4.86 13.44 12.07
N MET A 39 -4.09 14.40 12.56
CA MET A 39 -2.70 14.18 12.97
C MET A 39 -2.62 13.24 14.18
N MET A 40 -3.54 13.38 15.14
CA MET A 40 -3.65 12.47 16.29
C MET A 40 -3.98 11.05 15.84
N ALA A 41 -4.86 10.87 14.86
CA ALA A 41 -5.19 9.57 14.27
C ALA A 41 -3.98 8.91 13.60
N LYS A 42 -3.16 9.67 12.87
CA LYS A 42 -1.90 9.15 12.29
C LYS A 42 -0.96 8.61 13.37
N ALA A 43 -0.76 9.34 14.45
CA ALA A 43 0.08 8.92 15.57
C ALA A 43 -0.50 7.70 16.29
N LYS A 44 -1.82 7.64 16.48
CA LYS A 44 -2.48 6.46 17.07
C LYS A 44 -2.36 5.22 16.18
N LYS A 45 -2.48 5.37 14.85
CA LYS A 45 -2.21 4.27 13.91
C LYS A 45 -0.79 3.75 14.07
N ALA A 46 0.21 4.62 14.14
CA ALA A 46 1.61 4.26 14.30
C ALA A 46 1.87 3.51 15.62
N THR A 47 1.17 3.90 16.69
CA THR A 47 1.23 3.21 18.00
C THR A 47 0.27 2.03 18.14
N ASN A 48 -0.35 1.59 17.03
CA ASN A 48 -1.29 0.47 16.96
C ASN A 48 -2.62 0.67 17.72
N ASP A 49 -2.97 1.92 18.09
CA ASP A 49 -4.32 2.27 18.57
C ASP A 49 -5.25 2.54 17.37
N VAL A 50 -5.56 1.48 16.61
CA VAL A 50 -6.34 1.60 15.37
C VAL A 50 -7.79 2.05 15.61
N PHE A 51 -8.41 1.66 16.72
CA PHE A 51 -9.77 2.07 17.05
C PHE A 51 -9.84 3.53 17.49
N GLY A 52 -8.86 4.00 18.27
CA GLY A 52 -8.70 5.41 18.59
C GLY A 52 -8.44 6.26 17.34
N ALA A 53 -7.65 5.76 16.40
CA ALA A 53 -7.43 6.42 15.12
C ALA A 53 -8.73 6.56 14.30
N ILE A 54 -9.54 5.50 14.19
CA ILE A 54 -10.84 5.55 13.48
C ILE A 54 -11.79 6.56 14.13
N ALA A 55 -11.84 6.63 15.47
CA ALA A 55 -12.67 7.61 16.18
C ALA A 55 -12.25 9.04 15.88
N ASP A 56 -10.95 9.33 15.90
CA ASP A 56 -10.42 10.67 15.60
C ASP A 56 -10.64 11.05 14.13
N LEU A 57 -10.47 10.11 13.19
CA LEU A 57 -10.75 10.33 11.77
C LEU A 57 -12.23 10.62 11.54
N THR A 58 -13.11 9.89 12.21
CA THR A 58 -14.56 10.13 12.16
C THR A 58 -14.89 11.55 12.66
N ARG A 59 -14.22 11.98 13.73
CA ARG A 59 -14.37 13.36 14.21
C ARG A 59 -13.81 14.38 13.23
N SER A 60 -12.62 14.14 12.65
CA SER A 60 -12.02 15.00 11.63
C SER A 60 -12.95 15.20 10.44
N ILE A 61 -13.50 14.10 9.90
CA ILE A 61 -14.45 14.11 8.79
C ILE A 61 -15.73 14.87 9.15
N SER A 62 -16.28 14.67 10.36
CA SER A 62 -17.49 15.41 10.79
C SER A 62 -17.27 16.91 10.91
N LEU A 63 -16.03 17.36 11.09
CA LEU A 63 -15.67 18.77 11.16
C LEU A 63 -15.34 19.35 9.78
N LYS A 64 -14.90 18.52 8.86
CA LYS A 64 -14.57 18.88 7.48
C LYS A 64 -14.91 17.73 6.53
N GLU A 65 -16.07 17.79 5.91
CA GLU A 65 -16.62 16.72 5.06
C GLU A 65 -15.88 16.55 3.70
N ASP A 66 -15.10 17.54 3.27
CA ASP A 66 -14.28 17.52 2.05
C ASP A 66 -12.79 17.28 2.32
N PHE A 67 -12.47 16.52 3.37
CA PHE A 67 -11.09 16.20 3.73
C PHE A 67 -10.69 14.79 3.25
N ALA A 68 -10.26 14.67 1.99
CA ALA A 68 -9.93 13.41 1.33
C ALA A 68 -8.94 12.55 2.11
N ASP A 69 -7.87 13.14 2.65
CA ASP A 69 -6.83 12.42 3.41
C ASP A 69 -7.40 11.66 4.62
N ALA A 70 -8.41 12.22 5.30
CA ALA A 70 -9.02 11.58 6.46
C ALA A 70 -9.85 10.36 6.06
N TYR A 71 -10.56 10.43 4.94
CA TYR A 71 -11.26 9.28 4.37
C TYR A 71 -10.27 8.19 3.93
N LEU A 72 -9.20 8.56 3.20
CA LEU A 72 -8.19 7.60 2.76
C LEU A 72 -7.54 6.87 3.93
N LEU A 73 -7.14 7.59 4.95
CA LEU A 73 -6.50 6.98 6.11
C LEU A 73 -7.47 6.06 6.87
N ARG A 74 -8.77 6.42 6.97
CA ARG A 74 -9.76 5.56 7.60
C ARG A 74 -10.02 4.30 6.77
N ALA A 75 -10.13 4.44 5.45
CA ALA A 75 -10.26 3.30 4.54
C ALA A 75 -9.05 2.35 4.63
N GLU A 76 -7.83 2.88 4.69
CA GLU A 76 -6.60 2.09 4.85
C GLU A 76 -6.62 1.30 6.16
N ILE A 77 -7.00 1.92 7.27
CA ILE A 77 -7.10 1.23 8.57
C ILE A 77 -8.19 0.15 8.52
N LEU A 78 -9.36 0.46 7.96
CA LEU A 78 -10.47 -0.51 7.83
C LEU A 78 -10.06 -1.70 6.97
N LEU A 79 -9.38 -1.47 5.84
CA LEU A 79 -8.85 -2.56 5.01
C LEU A 79 -7.86 -3.43 5.80
N GLY A 80 -6.96 -2.83 6.57
CA GLY A 80 -6.00 -3.53 7.42
C GLY A 80 -6.66 -4.38 8.51
N LEU A 81 -7.85 -4.00 8.96
CA LEU A 81 -8.69 -4.77 9.90
C LEU A 81 -9.53 -5.86 9.20
N GLY A 82 -9.41 -6.05 7.89
CA GLY A 82 -10.22 -6.98 7.10
C GLY A 82 -11.66 -6.49 6.83
N GLN A 83 -11.94 -5.21 7.08
CA GLN A 83 -13.25 -4.56 6.89
C GLN A 83 -13.30 -3.88 5.52
N ALA A 84 -13.06 -4.65 4.45
CA ALA A 84 -12.97 -4.11 3.09
C ALA A 84 -14.29 -3.48 2.61
N LYS A 85 -15.45 -4.03 3.01
CA LYS A 85 -16.76 -3.48 2.63
C LYS A 85 -17.00 -2.11 3.26
N GLU A 86 -16.58 -1.92 4.50
CA GLU A 86 -16.69 -0.67 5.25
C GLU A 86 -15.69 0.38 4.76
N ALA A 87 -14.55 -0.06 4.20
CA ALA A 87 -13.52 0.81 3.64
C ALA A 87 -13.94 1.43 2.28
N LEU A 88 -14.75 0.73 1.49
CA LEU A 88 -15.10 1.14 0.12
C LEU A 88 -15.77 2.52 0.04
N PRO A 89 -16.80 2.86 0.83
CA PRO A 89 -17.43 4.18 0.77
C PRO A 89 -16.47 5.33 1.08
N ASP A 90 -15.50 5.11 1.95
CA ASP A 90 -14.51 6.13 2.31
C ASP A 90 -13.58 6.44 1.14
N VAL A 91 -13.04 5.42 0.49
CA VAL A 91 -12.15 5.64 -0.65
C VAL A 91 -12.89 6.23 -1.84
N GLU A 92 -14.15 5.84 -2.07
CA GLU A 92 -15.00 6.44 -3.11
C GLU A 92 -15.22 7.93 -2.84
N LYS A 93 -15.45 8.31 -1.57
CA LYS A 93 -15.57 9.71 -1.17
C LYS A 93 -14.27 10.49 -1.36
N ALA A 94 -13.14 9.90 -1.07
CA ALA A 94 -11.84 10.52 -1.32
C ALA A 94 -11.62 10.79 -2.82
N ILE A 95 -11.97 9.85 -3.70
CA ILE A 95 -11.89 10.01 -5.17
C ILE A 95 -12.87 11.11 -5.65
N GLU A 96 -14.08 11.18 -5.08
CA GLU A 96 -15.01 12.28 -5.42
C GLU A 96 -14.43 13.66 -5.10
N ILE A 97 -13.70 13.77 -3.97
CA ILE A 97 -13.09 15.04 -3.53
C ILE A 97 -11.84 15.37 -4.36
N VAL A 98 -10.97 14.37 -4.62
CA VAL A 98 -9.71 14.53 -5.37
C VAL A 98 -9.60 13.44 -6.44
N PRO A 99 -10.17 13.66 -7.65
CA PRO A 99 -10.23 12.63 -8.69
C PRO A 99 -8.87 12.25 -9.33
N GLU A 100 -7.83 13.06 -9.16
CA GLU A 100 -6.51 12.81 -9.75
C GLU A 100 -5.50 12.22 -8.75
N GLU A 101 -5.95 11.79 -7.58
CA GLU A 101 -5.09 11.22 -6.55
C GLU A 101 -4.88 9.72 -6.79
N GLU A 102 -3.69 9.34 -7.29
CA GLU A 102 -3.36 7.94 -7.62
C GLU A 102 -3.46 6.98 -6.43
N SER A 103 -3.12 7.45 -5.22
CA SER A 103 -3.19 6.64 -3.99
C SER A 103 -4.61 6.18 -3.67
N SER A 104 -5.61 6.97 -4.04
CA SER A 104 -7.02 6.64 -3.86
C SER A 104 -7.45 5.47 -4.74
N TYR A 105 -7.08 5.48 -6.02
CA TYR A 105 -7.37 4.36 -6.92
C TYR A 105 -6.58 3.11 -6.54
N LEU A 106 -5.31 3.27 -6.14
CA LEU A 106 -4.50 2.14 -5.67
C LEU A 106 -5.15 1.46 -4.47
N LEU A 107 -5.62 2.24 -3.49
CA LEU A 107 -6.31 1.72 -2.31
C LEU A 107 -7.65 1.06 -2.68
N ARG A 108 -8.46 1.67 -3.57
CA ARG A 108 -9.73 1.09 -4.01
C ARG A 108 -9.52 -0.22 -4.77
N GLY A 109 -8.53 -0.29 -5.64
CA GLY A 109 -8.14 -1.53 -6.32
C GLY A 109 -7.79 -2.65 -5.36
N ARG A 110 -7.02 -2.36 -4.29
CA ARG A 110 -6.71 -3.32 -3.22
C ARG A 110 -7.95 -3.76 -2.43
N ILE A 111 -8.88 -2.84 -2.19
CA ILE A 111 -10.19 -3.16 -1.58
C ILE A 111 -10.97 -4.10 -2.49
N HIS A 112 -11.07 -3.80 -3.80
CA HIS A 112 -11.75 -4.66 -4.78
C HIS A 112 -11.11 -6.04 -4.88
N MET A 113 -9.78 -6.15 -4.88
CA MET A 113 -9.09 -7.46 -4.78
C MET A 113 -9.54 -8.25 -3.55
N THR A 114 -9.57 -7.60 -2.39
CA THR A 114 -9.99 -8.25 -1.13
C THR A 114 -11.46 -8.70 -1.18
N LEU A 115 -12.31 -7.97 -1.90
CA LEU A 115 -13.73 -8.31 -2.12
C LEU A 115 -13.93 -9.36 -3.23
N GLY A 116 -12.88 -9.70 -3.99
CA GLY A 116 -12.92 -10.63 -5.11
C GLY A 116 -13.47 -10.02 -6.41
N ASP A 117 -13.58 -8.69 -6.48
CA ASP A 117 -13.98 -7.98 -7.70
C ASP A 117 -12.72 -7.64 -8.53
N ILE A 118 -12.29 -8.65 -9.30
CA ILE A 118 -11.05 -8.58 -10.07
C ILE A 118 -11.14 -7.56 -11.21
N GLU A 119 -12.31 -7.40 -11.82
CA GLU A 119 -12.51 -6.46 -12.94
C GLU A 119 -12.42 -5.00 -12.44
N ALA A 120 -13.07 -4.69 -11.32
CA ALA A 120 -12.98 -3.38 -10.71
C ALA A 120 -11.55 -3.07 -10.23
N ALA A 121 -10.86 -4.04 -9.61
CA ALA A 121 -9.47 -3.89 -9.19
C ALA A 121 -8.55 -3.58 -10.38
N ASN A 122 -8.69 -4.32 -11.49
CA ASN A 122 -7.90 -4.09 -12.69
C ASN A 122 -8.14 -2.70 -13.30
N SER A 123 -9.40 -2.25 -13.32
CA SER A 123 -9.76 -0.90 -13.78
C SER A 123 -9.09 0.18 -12.94
N ASP A 124 -9.07 0.01 -11.61
CA ASP A 124 -8.44 0.97 -10.71
C ASP A 124 -6.92 1.01 -10.86
N PHE A 125 -6.26 -0.15 -11.00
CA PHE A 125 -4.80 -0.17 -11.23
C PHE A 125 -4.43 0.39 -12.60
N GLN A 126 -5.25 0.17 -13.62
CA GLN A 126 -5.05 0.83 -14.91
C GLN A 126 -5.18 2.35 -14.79
N GLN A 127 -6.15 2.86 -14.02
CA GLN A 127 -6.27 4.29 -13.76
C GLN A 127 -5.04 4.86 -13.06
N VAL A 128 -4.43 4.11 -12.12
CA VAL A 128 -3.15 4.51 -11.50
C VAL A 128 -2.04 4.59 -12.55
N LEU A 129 -1.92 3.58 -13.42
CA LEU A 129 -0.89 3.56 -14.48
C LEU A 129 -1.11 4.62 -15.56
N ASP A 130 -2.35 5.01 -15.81
CA ASP A 130 -2.67 6.13 -16.73
C ASP A 130 -2.25 7.48 -16.12
N LEU A 131 -2.39 7.66 -14.80
CA LEU A 131 -1.93 8.84 -14.07
C LEU A 131 -0.41 8.84 -13.88
N ASN A 132 0.16 7.69 -13.56
CA ASN A 132 1.59 7.50 -13.30
C ASN A 132 2.06 6.14 -13.85
N PRO A 133 2.57 6.09 -15.10
CA PRO A 133 3.05 4.84 -15.71
C PRO A 133 4.20 4.16 -14.97
N PHE A 134 4.87 4.88 -14.05
CA PHE A 134 5.99 4.37 -13.25
C PHE A 134 5.56 3.92 -11.83
N ASN A 135 4.26 3.84 -11.55
CA ASN A 135 3.81 3.36 -10.24
C ASN A 135 4.08 1.86 -10.10
N GLU A 136 5.12 1.53 -9.33
CA GLU A 136 5.58 0.16 -9.12
C GLU A 136 4.53 -0.73 -8.45
N ASP A 137 3.78 -0.19 -7.47
CA ASP A 137 2.74 -0.95 -6.76
C ASP A 137 1.59 -1.34 -7.70
N ALA A 138 1.11 -0.39 -8.51
CA ALA A 138 0.06 -0.68 -9.49
C ALA A 138 0.53 -1.69 -10.54
N CYS A 139 1.77 -1.56 -11.01
CA CYS A 139 2.37 -2.51 -11.94
C CYS A 139 2.40 -3.92 -11.36
N ILE A 140 2.89 -4.08 -10.13
CA ILE A 140 2.96 -5.39 -9.48
C ILE A 140 1.57 -5.99 -9.25
N LEU A 141 0.63 -5.19 -8.75
CA LEU A 141 -0.74 -5.65 -8.47
C LEU A 141 -1.47 -6.06 -9.76
N SER A 142 -1.34 -5.30 -10.85
CA SER A 142 -1.90 -5.67 -12.16
C SER A 142 -1.35 -7.01 -12.67
N GLY A 143 -0.03 -7.19 -12.61
CA GLY A 143 0.59 -8.46 -13.01
C GLY A 143 0.18 -9.63 -12.13
N GLN A 144 0.04 -9.40 -10.82
CA GLN A 144 -0.46 -10.42 -9.88
C GLN A 144 -1.89 -10.84 -10.18
N LEU A 145 -2.78 -9.91 -10.55
CA LEU A 145 -4.14 -10.24 -11.00
C LEU A 145 -4.14 -11.15 -12.23
N LEU A 146 -3.27 -10.90 -13.20
CA LEU A 146 -3.11 -11.77 -14.36
C LEU A 146 -2.66 -13.19 -13.96
N ILE A 147 -1.74 -13.30 -13.01
CA ILE A 147 -1.28 -14.59 -12.46
C ILE A 147 -2.44 -15.33 -11.76
N GLU A 148 -3.24 -14.64 -10.95
CA GLU A 148 -4.40 -15.24 -10.27
C GLU A 148 -5.46 -15.73 -11.25
N GLN A 149 -5.64 -15.02 -12.37
CA GLN A 149 -6.49 -15.45 -13.49
C GLN A 149 -5.85 -16.59 -14.32
N LYS A 150 -4.65 -17.05 -13.97
CA LYS A 150 -3.85 -18.05 -14.72
C LYS A 150 -3.46 -17.60 -16.13
N LYS A 151 -3.47 -16.32 -16.40
CA LYS A 151 -3.05 -15.69 -17.65
C LYS A 151 -1.54 -15.46 -17.64
N TYR A 152 -0.78 -16.54 -17.53
CA TYR A 152 0.66 -16.46 -17.28
C TYR A 152 1.44 -15.79 -18.42
N ASP A 153 1.04 -16.01 -19.68
CA ASP A 153 1.68 -15.38 -20.84
C ASP A 153 1.46 -13.86 -20.87
N GLU A 154 0.24 -13.43 -20.55
CA GLU A 154 -0.09 -12.00 -20.43
C GLU A 154 0.68 -11.36 -19.26
N ALA A 155 0.78 -12.05 -18.13
CA ALA A 155 1.55 -11.56 -16.97
C ALA A 155 3.05 -11.43 -17.30
N ILE A 156 3.63 -12.40 -18.01
CA ILE A 156 5.04 -12.36 -18.44
C ILE A 156 5.27 -11.16 -19.37
N ALA A 157 4.42 -10.97 -20.40
CA ALA A 157 4.54 -9.85 -21.31
C ALA A 157 4.38 -8.50 -20.61
N PHE A 158 3.47 -8.41 -19.65
CA PHE A 158 3.26 -7.22 -18.83
C PHE A 158 4.51 -6.86 -18.00
N PHE A 159 5.14 -7.84 -17.36
CA PHE A 159 6.38 -7.59 -16.63
C PHE A 159 7.59 -7.39 -17.55
N ASP A 160 7.60 -7.93 -18.77
CA ASP A 160 8.62 -7.63 -19.78
C ASP A 160 8.64 -6.13 -20.10
N GLU A 161 7.46 -5.52 -20.33
CA GLU A 161 7.31 -4.09 -20.58
C GLU A 161 7.75 -3.24 -19.37
N ALA A 162 7.38 -3.67 -18.16
CA ALA A 162 7.80 -2.99 -16.94
C ALA A 162 9.33 -3.01 -16.76
N ILE A 163 9.97 -4.14 -17.07
CA ILE A 163 11.43 -4.30 -16.98
C ILE A 163 12.15 -3.53 -18.11
N GLU A 164 11.59 -3.46 -19.31
CA GLU A 164 12.13 -2.61 -20.38
C GLU A 164 12.13 -1.13 -19.99
N THR A 165 11.05 -0.70 -19.31
CA THR A 165 10.92 0.68 -18.82
C THR A 165 11.84 0.96 -17.63
N ASN A 166 11.96 0.02 -16.69
CA ASN A 166 12.84 0.11 -15.53
C ASN A 166 13.65 -1.19 -15.35
N PRO A 167 14.85 -1.30 -15.94
CA PRO A 167 15.70 -2.50 -15.82
C PRO A 167 16.20 -2.80 -14.40
N SER A 168 16.00 -1.89 -13.45
CA SER A 168 16.37 -2.06 -12.03
C SER A 168 15.19 -2.49 -11.15
N PHE A 169 14.02 -2.73 -11.74
CA PHE A 169 12.81 -3.09 -11.01
C PHE A 169 12.86 -4.55 -10.51
N ALA A 170 13.57 -4.78 -9.40
CA ALA A 170 13.82 -6.10 -8.83
C ALA A 170 12.54 -6.93 -8.63
N LYS A 171 11.45 -6.30 -8.17
CA LYS A 171 10.19 -6.98 -7.89
C LYS A 171 9.48 -7.43 -9.17
N ALA A 172 9.61 -6.71 -10.29
CA ALA A 172 9.08 -7.15 -11.58
C ALA A 172 9.78 -8.41 -12.08
N TYR A 173 11.09 -8.53 -11.88
CA TYR A 173 11.80 -9.79 -12.18
C TYR A 173 11.29 -10.95 -11.31
N SER A 174 11.10 -10.77 -10.00
CA SER A 174 10.62 -11.86 -9.15
C SER A 174 9.20 -12.30 -9.51
N GLU A 175 8.30 -11.37 -9.81
CA GLU A 175 6.92 -11.69 -10.21
C GLU A 175 6.86 -12.31 -11.62
N ARG A 176 7.70 -11.86 -12.56
CA ARG A 176 7.85 -12.53 -13.86
C ARG A 176 8.38 -13.96 -13.72
N GLY A 177 9.37 -14.15 -12.85
CA GLY A 177 9.89 -15.48 -12.50
C GLY A 177 8.79 -16.37 -11.90
N ARG A 178 7.93 -15.82 -11.03
CA ARG A 178 6.77 -16.52 -10.49
C ARG A 178 5.79 -16.95 -11.59
N ALA A 179 5.48 -16.07 -12.54
CA ALA A 179 4.61 -16.37 -13.67
C ALA A 179 5.22 -17.46 -14.58
N LYS A 180 6.51 -17.37 -14.91
CA LYS A 180 7.26 -18.39 -15.66
C LYS A 180 7.25 -19.75 -14.97
N ASN A 181 7.49 -19.79 -13.65
CA ASN A 181 7.46 -21.03 -12.87
C ASN A 181 6.08 -21.69 -12.90
N LEU A 182 5.00 -20.92 -12.76
CA LEU A 182 3.62 -21.41 -12.83
C LEU A 182 3.25 -21.90 -14.24
N LYS A 183 3.85 -21.32 -15.29
CA LYS A 183 3.74 -21.77 -16.68
C LYS A 183 4.54 -23.07 -16.95
N GLY A 184 5.53 -23.39 -16.08
CA GLY A 184 6.40 -24.56 -16.23
C GLY A 184 7.81 -24.25 -16.75
N ASP A 185 8.13 -22.98 -17.06
CA ASP A 185 9.49 -22.53 -17.42
C ASP A 185 10.32 -22.32 -16.16
N LYS A 186 10.88 -23.41 -15.64
CA LYS A 186 11.69 -23.37 -14.42
C LYS A 186 13.05 -22.68 -14.63
N THR A 187 13.63 -22.79 -15.83
CA THR A 187 14.92 -22.17 -16.15
C THR A 187 14.79 -20.67 -16.20
N GLY A 188 13.83 -20.14 -16.96
CA GLY A 188 13.59 -18.71 -17.02
C GLY A 188 13.14 -18.11 -15.68
N ALA A 189 12.41 -18.87 -14.86
CA ALA A 189 12.06 -18.47 -13.50
C ALA A 189 13.28 -18.31 -12.59
N PHE A 190 14.23 -19.25 -12.67
CA PHE A 190 15.47 -19.18 -11.91
C PHE A 190 16.36 -17.99 -12.31
N GLU A 191 16.47 -17.72 -13.63
CA GLU A 191 17.22 -16.57 -14.14
C GLU A 191 16.62 -15.25 -13.65
N ASP A 192 15.30 -15.10 -13.69
CA ASP A 192 14.61 -13.91 -13.18
C ASP A 192 14.77 -13.75 -11.68
N LEU A 193 14.63 -14.82 -10.91
CA LEU A 193 14.84 -14.77 -9.46
C LEU A 193 16.27 -14.37 -9.11
N LYS A 194 17.27 -14.95 -9.80
CA LYS A 194 18.67 -14.57 -9.63
C LYS A 194 18.86 -13.07 -9.91
N LYS A 195 18.27 -12.55 -10.98
CA LYS A 195 18.36 -11.14 -11.33
C LYS A 195 17.71 -10.24 -10.29
N SER A 196 16.53 -10.62 -9.77
CA SER A 196 15.87 -9.91 -8.67
C SER A 196 16.78 -9.82 -7.43
N LEU A 197 17.43 -10.91 -7.04
CA LEU A 197 18.35 -10.96 -5.91
C LEU A 197 19.62 -10.12 -6.11
N GLU A 198 20.15 -10.09 -7.34
CA GLU A 198 21.29 -9.22 -7.70
C GLU A 198 20.94 -7.73 -7.54
N LEU A 199 19.70 -7.35 -7.91
CA LEU A 199 19.21 -5.97 -7.82
C LEU A 199 18.82 -5.57 -6.39
N ASN A 200 18.31 -6.51 -5.61
CA ASN A 200 17.90 -6.29 -4.22
C ASN A 200 18.33 -7.46 -3.31
N PRO A 201 19.60 -7.51 -2.87
CA PRO A 201 20.12 -8.62 -2.06
C PRO A 201 19.51 -8.75 -0.66
N GLU A 202 18.89 -7.70 -0.14
CA GLU A 202 18.27 -7.67 1.19
C GLU A 202 16.73 -7.74 1.11
N GLY A 203 16.18 -7.93 -0.09
CA GLY A 203 14.73 -8.01 -0.30
C GLY A 203 14.09 -9.26 0.31
N GLU A 204 12.76 -9.27 0.36
CA GLU A 204 11.98 -10.38 0.94
C GLU A 204 12.26 -11.73 0.26
N GLU A 205 12.51 -11.74 -1.05
CA GLU A 205 12.86 -12.95 -1.81
C GLU A 205 14.19 -13.53 -1.36
N ALA A 206 15.19 -12.69 -1.09
CA ALA A 206 16.49 -13.10 -0.57
C ALA A 206 16.35 -13.72 0.82
N GLN A 207 15.54 -13.12 1.68
CA GLN A 207 15.27 -13.64 3.03
C GLN A 207 14.54 -14.99 2.99
N LYS A 208 13.56 -15.16 2.08
CA LYS A 208 12.85 -16.43 1.87
C LYS A 208 13.78 -17.54 1.39
N MET A 209 14.71 -17.25 0.47
CA MET A 209 15.70 -18.23 0.00
C MET A 209 16.70 -18.62 1.08
N ASN A 210 17.23 -17.66 1.83
CA ASN A 210 18.13 -17.91 2.95
C ASN A 210 17.46 -18.75 4.05
N GLY A 211 16.18 -18.51 4.33
CA GLY A 211 15.39 -19.33 5.27
C GLY A 211 15.17 -20.78 4.79
N GLN A 212 15.04 -21.01 3.49
CA GLN A 212 14.91 -22.36 2.91
C GLN A 212 16.25 -23.10 2.91
N HIS A 213 17.36 -22.44 2.62
CA HIS A 213 18.70 -23.07 2.71
C HIS A 213 19.04 -23.50 4.15
N SER A 214 18.68 -22.71 5.15
CA SER A 214 18.86 -23.07 6.56
C SER A 214 18.08 -24.35 6.95
N ASN A 215 16.93 -24.60 6.34
CA ASN A 215 16.16 -25.83 6.57
C ASN A 215 16.76 -27.05 5.86
N PHE A 216 17.40 -26.87 4.68
CA PHE A 216 18.09 -27.96 3.98
C PHE A 216 19.35 -28.41 4.74
N ASP A 217 20.16 -27.47 5.27
CA ASP A 217 21.36 -27.79 6.04
C ASP A 217 21.07 -28.51 7.37
N ASN A 218 19.88 -28.30 7.95
CA ASN A 218 19.43 -29.01 9.16
C ASN A 218 18.86 -30.42 8.87
N MET A 219 18.53 -30.75 7.63
CA MET A 219 18.00 -32.07 7.25
C MET A 219 19.10 -33.12 6.96
N TYR A 220 20.36 -32.66 6.81
CA TYR A 220 21.53 -33.53 6.54
C TYR A 220 22.56 -33.54 7.67
N LYS A 221 22.22 -33.04 8.85
CA LYS A 221 22.95 -33.23 10.12
C LYS A 221 22.20 -34.19 11.05
#